data_bd9b88aa2236e62d04717668ec65a964
#
_entry.id   bd9b88aa2236e62d04717668ec65a964
#
_cell.length_a   1.000
_cell.length_b   1.000
_cell.length_c   1.000
_cell.angle_alpha   90.00
_cell.angle_beta   90.00
_cell.angle_gamma   90.00
#
_symmetry.space_group_name_H-M   'P 1'
#
loop_
_entity.id
_entity.type
_entity.pdbx_description
1 polymer ?
#
loop_
_entity_poly.entity_id
_entity_poly.type
_entity_poly.pdbx_seq_one_letter_code
_entity_poly.pdbx_strand_id
1 'polypeptide(L)'
;AVLYKYKINVNDKLEQISVIKNDSLPKNSYFGRNVLHLKNGLMTDAYYNNELFIYNDNSMSFSNSLDTSDDILSIKDRIECTNGFAGQFECDDIDLFSFMDKTEIGGSNSTALNDIWGWTDPQTGKEYALVGMSNGTSFVDISDAENPVYIGRLPTQTSNSSWRDVKVYQNHAFIVSEAGGHGMQVFDLTELRNFNGTSFTFSNSAYYSGFGNAH
;
A
#
# COMPACT_ATOMS: atom_id res chain seq x y z
N ALA A 1 25.79 -3.69 6.95
CA ALA A 1 24.90 -2.66 7.47
C ALA A 1 25.27 -2.32 8.92
N VAL A 2 25.10 -1.08 9.34
CA VAL A 2 25.51 -0.63 10.69
C VAL A 2 24.49 0.34 11.24
N LEU A 3 24.05 0.11 12.49
CA LEU A 3 23.19 1.00 13.25
C LEU A 3 23.96 1.47 14.50
N TYR A 4 23.94 2.77 14.78
CA TYR A 4 24.58 3.37 15.95
C TYR A 4 23.52 3.79 16.96
N LYS A 5 23.69 3.38 18.23
CA LYS A 5 22.87 3.85 19.36
C LYS A 5 23.61 4.93 20.13
N TYR A 6 22.96 6.05 20.37
CA TYR A 6 23.47 7.18 21.13
C TYR A 6 22.54 7.48 22.32
N LYS A 7 23.08 8.08 23.35
CA LYS A 7 22.32 8.79 24.40
C LYS A 7 22.77 10.25 24.46
N ILE A 8 21.90 11.12 24.93
CA ILE A 8 22.26 12.50 25.31
C ILE A 8 22.73 12.46 26.77
N ASN A 9 23.95 12.90 27.01
CA ASN A 9 24.48 13.00 28.37
C ASN A 9 24.01 14.30 29.05
N VAL A 10 24.38 14.46 30.32
CA VAL A 10 23.99 15.60 31.16
C VAL A 10 24.47 16.99 30.65
N ASN A 11 25.34 17.03 29.64
CA ASN A 11 25.85 18.24 29.01
C ASN A 11 25.29 18.44 27.58
N ASP A 12 24.15 17.80 27.25
CA ASP A 12 23.51 17.81 25.94
C ASP A 12 24.39 17.31 24.76
N LYS A 13 25.38 16.48 25.07
CA LYS A 13 26.25 15.87 24.07
C LYS A 13 25.81 14.46 23.76
N LEU A 14 25.88 14.12 22.48
CA LEU A 14 25.65 12.74 22.01
C LEU A 14 26.83 11.85 22.42
N GLU A 15 26.55 10.80 23.16
CA GLU A 15 27.48 9.74 23.53
C GLU A 15 27.07 8.44 22.88
N GLN A 16 27.95 7.88 22.02
CA GLN A 16 27.69 6.57 21.41
C GLN A 16 27.81 5.48 22.46
N ILE A 17 26.73 4.74 22.67
CA ILE A 17 26.68 3.69 23.67
C ILE A 17 26.81 2.28 23.07
N SER A 18 26.47 2.12 21.80
CA SER A 18 26.62 0.83 21.11
C SER A 18 26.56 0.96 19.60
N VAL A 19 27.03 -0.08 18.93
CA VAL A 19 26.99 -0.25 17.47
C VAL A 19 26.44 -1.63 17.16
N ILE A 20 25.41 -1.69 16.36
CA ILE A 20 24.86 -2.92 15.81
C ILE A 20 25.36 -3.09 14.39
N LYS A 21 25.99 -4.22 14.09
CA LYS A 21 26.41 -4.57 12.73
C LYS A 21 25.65 -5.81 12.28
N ASN A 22 25.17 -5.78 11.07
CA ASN A 22 24.63 -6.97 10.42
C ASN A 22 25.40 -7.19 9.11
N ASP A 23 26.37 -8.07 9.14
CA ASP A 23 27.26 -8.36 8.03
C ASP A 23 26.66 -9.35 7.03
N SER A 24 25.53 -9.99 7.37
CA SER A 24 24.78 -10.87 6.47
C SER A 24 23.92 -10.15 5.45
N LEU A 25 23.64 -8.87 5.69
CA LEU A 25 22.82 -8.06 4.78
C LEU A 25 23.63 -7.47 3.63
N PRO A 26 23.06 -7.42 2.41
CA PRO A 26 23.66 -6.73 1.27
C PRO A 26 23.95 -5.26 1.58
N LYS A 27 24.96 -4.67 0.92
CA LYS A 27 25.38 -3.29 1.14
C LYS A 27 24.27 -2.25 0.95
N ASN A 28 23.25 -2.54 0.16
CA ASN A 28 22.15 -1.64 -0.18
C ASN A 28 20.82 -2.05 0.48
N SER A 29 20.84 -2.79 1.59
CA SER A 29 19.63 -3.26 2.28
C SER A 29 18.87 -2.16 3.05
N TYR A 30 19.44 -0.94 3.16
CA TYR A 30 18.87 0.17 3.94
C TYR A 30 18.50 -0.23 5.39
N PHE A 31 19.31 -1.10 5.99
CA PHE A 31 19.16 -1.50 7.38
C PHE A 31 19.16 -0.30 8.34
N GLY A 32 18.19 -0.26 9.24
CA GLY A 32 18.09 0.81 10.23
C GLY A 32 17.45 2.10 9.71
N ARG A 33 16.76 2.07 8.58
CA ARG A 33 16.02 3.23 8.07
C ARG A 33 14.87 3.61 9.01
N ASN A 34 14.15 2.61 9.52
CA ASN A 34 13.16 2.76 10.56
C ASN A 34 13.63 2.03 11.81
N VAL A 35 13.50 2.67 12.96
CA VAL A 35 13.93 2.13 14.25
C VAL A 35 12.84 2.37 15.27
N LEU A 36 12.30 1.30 15.84
CA LEU A 36 11.31 1.34 16.90
C LEU A 36 11.93 0.87 18.22
N HIS A 37 11.80 1.67 19.26
CA HIS A 37 12.16 1.28 20.61
C HIS A 37 11.06 0.42 21.24
N LEU A 38 11.43 -0.79 21.62
CA LEU A 38 10.60 -1.70 22.40
C LEU A 38 10.94 -1.58 23.89
N LYS A 39 10.08 -2.09 24.77
CA LYS A 39 10.29 -2.05 26.22
C LYS A 39 11.63 -2.67 26.65
N ASN A 40 12.08 -3.73 25.99
CA ASN A 40 13.30 -4.46 26.31
C ASN A 40 14.21 -4.66 25.09
N GLY A 41 14.10 -3.79 24.09
CA GLY A 41 14.88 -3.96 22.88
C GLY A 41 14.65 -2.89 21.83
N LEU A 42 15.05 -3.21 20.64
CA LEU A 42 15.03 -2.36 19.48
C LEU A 42 14.63 -3.23 18.28
N MET A 43 13.68 -2.73 17.50
CA MET A 43 13.30 -3.31 16.22
C MET A 43 13.72 -2.38 15.09
N THR A 44 14.26 -2.93 14.01
CA THR A 44 14.67 -2.18 12.83
C THR A 44 14.44 -3.00 11.57
N ASP A 45 14.26 -2.30 10.45
CA ASP A 45 14.02 -2.90 9.15
C ASP A 45 15.28 -3.03 8.29
N ALA A 46 15.21 -3.92 7.30
CA ALA A 46 16.07 -3.95 6.13
C ALA A 46 15.17 -3.87 4.89
N TYR A 47 14.85 -2.66 4.49
CA TYR A 47 13.77 -2.31 3.56
C TYR A 47 13.70 -3.14 2.27
N TYR A 48 14.85 -3.44 1.65
CA TYR A 48 14.87 -4.26 0.42
C TYR A 48 14.86 -5.76 0.65
N ASN A 49 14.98 -6.21 1.89
CA ASN A 49 15.00 -7.64 2.22
C ASN A 49 13.66 -8.12 2.81
N ASN A 50 12.67 -7.21 3.02
CA ASN A 50 11.42 -7.50 3.71
C ASN A 50 11.63 -8.18 5.07
N GLU A 51 12.63 -7.76 5.82
CA GLU A 51 12.98 -8.34 7.11
C GLU A 51 12.91 -7.30 8.22
N LEU A 52 12.38 -7.69 9.37
CA LEU A 52 12.45 -6.95 10.63
C LEU A 52 13.43 -7.65 11.56
N PHE A 53 14.32 -6.87 12.15
CA PHE A 53 15.34 -7.35 13.08
C PHE A 53 15.03 -6.87 14.48
N ILE A 54 15.01 -7.80 15.45
CA ILE A 54 14.78 -7.51 16.85
C ILE A 54 16.09 -7.74 17.61
N TYR A 55 16.52 -6.73 18.35
CA TYR A 55 17.73 -6.76 19.16
C TYR A 55 17.39 -6.57 20.64
N ASN A 56 18.02 -7.34 21.51
CA ASN A 56 17.91 -7.17 22.94
C ASN A 56 18.62 -5.88 23.39
N ASP A 57 17.93 -5.05 24.18
CA ASP A 57 18.43 -3.71 24.57
C ASP A 57 19.67 -3.78 25.47
N ASN A 58 19.80 -4.83 26.30
CA ASN A 58 20.91 -4.97 27.24
C ASN A 58 22.18 -5.48 26.57
N SER A 59 22.07 -6.45 25.69
CA SER A 59 23.22 -7.08 25.02
C SER A 59 23.49 -6.51 23.63
N MET A 60 22.51 -5.79 23.03
CA MET A 60 22.50 -5.39 21.62
C MET A 60 22.78 -6.56 20.68
N SER A 61 22.50 -7.78 21.16
CA SER A 61 22.60 -8.99 20.35
C SER A 61 21.33 -9.22 19.56
N PHE A 62 21.48 -9.75 18.37
CA PHE A 62 20.36 -10.19 17.55
C PHE A 62 19.55 -11.25 18.31
N SER A 63 18.25 -11.02 18.46
CA SER A 63 17.34 -11.96 19.13
C SER A 63 16.44 -12.70 18.16
N ASN A 64 15.98 -12.04 17.11
CA ASN A 64 15.12 -12.64 16.10
C ASN A 64 15.04 -11.78 14.82
N SER A 65 14.73 -12.41 13.68
CA SER A 65 14.25 -11.75 12.48
C SER A 65 12.85 -12.23 12.17
N LEU A 66 11.98 -11.32 11.80
CA LEU A 66 10.68 -11.64 11.22
C LEU A 66 10.82 -11.44 9.71
N ASP A 67 10.61 -12.50 8.95
CA ASP A 67 10.38 -12.37 7.52
C ASP A 67 9.01 -11.72 7.34
N THR A 68 9.01 -10.52 6.78
CA THR A 68 7.78 -9.75 6.55
C THR A 68 7.23 -9.94 5.14
N SER A 69 7.80 -10.88 4.38
CA SER A 69 7.38 -11.15 3.02
C SER A 69 5.96 -11.73 2.92
N ASP A 70 5.50 -12.41 3.98
CA ASP A 70 4.21 -13.10 3.99
C ASP A 70 3.18 -12.56 5.01
N ASP A 71 3.59 -11.86 6.07
CA ASP A 71 2.72 -11.54 7.21
C ASP A 71 2.14 -10.11 7.25
N ILE A 72 2.59 -9.21 6.37
CA ILE A 72 2.06 -7.83 6.32
C ILE A 72 0.89 -7.71 5.31
N LEU A 73 0.54 -8.78 4.64
CA LEU A 73 -0.14 -8.74 3.35
C LEU A 73 -1.66 -8.67 3.40
N SER A 74 -2.31 -8.94 4.50
CA SER A 74 -3.75 -8.66 4.62
C SER A 74 -4.20 -8.54 6.06
N ILE A 75 -4.62 -7.37 6.47
CA ILE A 75 -5.40 -7.19 7.69
C ILE A 75 -6.86 -7.39 7.29
N LYS A 76 -7.47 -8.47 7.79
CA LYS A 76 -8.87 -8.82 7.54
C LYS A 76 -9.77 -8.61 8.75
N ASP A 77 -9.19 -8.22 9.89
CA ASP A 77 -9.93 -7.94 11.11
C ASP A 77 -9.72 -6.48 11.49
N ARG A 78 -10.77 -5.83 11.97
CA ARG A 78 -10.70 -4.47 12.49
C ARG A 78 -9.64 -4.36 13.59
N ILE A 79 -8.74 -3.40 13.47
CA ILE A 79 -7.77 -3.03 14.48
C ILE A 79 -8.14 -1.65 15.02
N GLU A 80 -8.41 -1.58 16.33
CA GLU A 80 -8.70 -0.33 16.99
C GLU A 80 -7.46 0.56 17.08
N CYS A 81 -7.66 1.87 16.88
CA CYS A 81 -6.64 2.87 17.11
C CYS A 81 -6.34 2.99 18.60
N THR A 82 -5.22 2.44 19.03
CA THR A 82 -4.83 2.43 20.45
C THR A 82 -3.45 3.03 20.62
N ASN A 83 -3.33 4.06 21.47
CA ASN A 83 -2.07 4.77 21.71
C ASN A 83 -1.42 5.36 20.43
N GLY A 84 -2.24 5.80 19.49
CA GLY A 84 -1.78 6.40 18.24
C GLY A 84 -1.42 5.41 17.13
N PHE A 85 -1.77 4.11 17.29
CA PHE A 85 -1.49 3.08 16.29
C PHE A 85 -2.68 2.13 16.10
N ALA A 86 -2.96 1.79 14.85
CA ALA A 86 -3.80 0.67 14.43
C ALA A 86 -2.90 -0.36 13.73
N GLY A 87 -2.46 -1.37 14.46
CA GLY A 87 -1.41 -2.30 13.99
C GLY A 87 -0.08 -1.58 13.77
N GLN A 88 0.40 -1.58 12.53
CA GLN A 88 1.66 -0.90 12.14
C GLN A 88 1.44 0.55 11.65
N PHE A 89 0.20 0.99 11.50
CA PHE A 89 -0.14 2.30 10.95
C PHE A 89 -0.41 3.31 12.06
N GLU A 90 0.18 4.50 11.94
CA GLU A 90 -0.17 5.62 12.80
C GLU A 90 -1.64 6.01 12.59
N CYS A 91 -2.34 6.34 13.67
CA CYS A 91 -3.73 6.73 13.63
C CYS A 91 -4.04 7.80 14.69
N ASP A 92 -5.13 8.53 14.49
CA ASP A 92 -5.68 9.51 15.43
C ASP A 92 -7.20 9.31 15.48
N ASP A 93 -7.64 8.53 16.48
CA ASP A 93 -9.04 8.15 16.71
C ASP A 93 -9.77 7.49 15.51
N ILE A 94 -9.03 6.89 14.57
CA ILE A 94 -9.58 6.20 13.40
C ILE A 94 -9.08 4.76 13.39
N ASP A 95 -10.00 3.81 13.42
CA ASP A 95 -9.70 2.38 13.34
C ASP A 95 -9.35 1.94 11.93
N LEU A 96 -8.50 0.93 11.81
CA LEU A 96 -8.21 0.26 10.56
C LEU A 96 -9.14 -0.95 10.41
N PHE A 97 -10.00 -0.94 9.40
CA PHE A 97 -10.91 -2.07 9.13
C PHE A 97 -10.23 -3.18 8.37
N SER A 98 -9.43 -2.83 7.37
CA SER A 98 -8.70 -3.80 6.56
C SER A 98 -7.53 -3.14 5.84
N PHE A 99 -6.59 -3.93 5.40
CA PHE A 99 -5.50 -3.52 4.54
C PHE A 99 -5.34 -4.55 3.42
N MET A 100 -5.29 -4.09 2.18
CA MET A 100 -4.97 -4.91 1.02
C MET A 100 -3.65 -4.43 0.41
N ASP A 101 -2.72 -5.36 0.22
CA ASP A 101 -1.50 -5.08 -0.54
C ASP A 101 -1.81 -4.85 -2.02
N LYS A 102 -0.95 -4.09 -2.69
CA LYS A 102 -1.11 -3.80 -4.12
C LYS A 102 -1.14 -5.03 -5.02
N THR A 103 -0.57 -6.16 -4.59
CA THR A 103 -0.64 -7.42 -5.34
C THR A 103 -2.00 -8.09 -5.21
N GLU A 104 -2.68 -7.92 -4.08
CA GLU A 104 -4.04 -8.43 -3.86
C GLU A 104 -5.10 -7.70 -4.69
N ILE A 105 -4.81 -6.46 -5.10
CA ILE A 105 -5.69 -5.65 -5.95
C ILE A 105 -5.29 -5.67 -7.43
N GLY A 106 -4.54 -6.69 -7.87
CA GLY A 106 -4.16 -6.90 -9.26
C GLY A 106 -2.95 -6.12 -9.75
N GLY A 107 -2.17 -5.55 -8.85
CA GLY A 107 -0.86 -4.97 -9.12
C GLY A 107 0.29 -5.97 -9.02
N SER A 108 1.49 -5.47 -8.88
CA SER A 108 2.74 -6.20 -8.61
C SER A 108 3.61 -5.37 -7.67
N ASN A 109 4.72 -5.94 -7.19
CA ASN A 109 5.67 -5.21 -6.34
C ASN A 109 6.21 -3.93 -6.98
N SER A 110 6.28 -3.86 -8.31
CA SER A 110 6.70 -2.68 -9.06
C SER A 110 5.56 -1.70 -9.38
N THR A 111 4.32 -2.04 -9.08
CA THR A 111 3.16 -1.18 -9.32
C THR A 111 3.17 0.00 -8.34
N ALA A 112 3.01 1.22 -8.83
CA ALA A 112 2.72 2.39 -8.03
C ALA A 112 1.21 2.62 -7.96
N LEU A 113 0.72 3.05 -6.80
CA LEU A 113 -0.65 3.53 -6.59
C LEU A 113 -0.63 5.06 -6.62
N ASN A 114 -1.70 5.68 -7.13
CA ASN A 114 -1.77 7.13 -7.25
C ASN A 114 -3.08 7.70 -6.69
N ASP A 115 -4.18 7.61 -7.43
CA ASP A 115 -5.47 8.19 -7.07
C ASP A 115 -6.44 7.11 -6.56
N ILE A 116 -7.46 7.56 -5.83
CA ILE A 116 -8.56 6.70 -5.40
C ILE A 116 -9.88 7.46 -5.53
N TRP A 117 -10.92 6.77 -5.99
CA TRP A 117 -12.28 7.28 -6.00
C TRP A 117 -13.26 6.23 -5.51
N GLY A 118 -14.43 6.66 -5.04
CA GLY A 118 -15.51 5.77 -4.58
C GLY A 118 -16.69 5.78 -5.55
N TRP A 119 -17.40 4.65 -5.62
CA TRP A 119 -18.70 4.55 -6.27
C TRP A 119 -19.64 3.70 -5.43
N THR A 120 -20.80 4.26 -5.10
CA THR A 120 -21.89 3.50 -4.52
C THR A 120 -22.86 3.13 -5.64
N ASP A 121 -23.07 1.83 -5.84
CA ASP A 121 -24.02 1.36 -6.85
C ASP A 121 -25.46 1.71 -6.46
N PRO A 122 -26.14 2.58 -7.22
CA PRO A 122 -27.49 3.01 -6.86
C PRO A 122 -28.54 1.90 -6.92
N GLN A 123 -28.25 0.77 -7.56
CA GLN A 123 -29.17 -0.36 -7.67
C GLN A 123 -29.01 -1.35 -6.52
N THR A 124 -27.77 -1.65 -6.12
CA THR A 124 -27.49 -2.70 -5.14
C THR A 124 -27.13 -2.15 -3.76
N GLY A 125 -26.76 -0.87 -3.68
CA GLY A 125 -26.21 -0.24 -2.48
C GLY A 125 -24.76 -0.65 -2.17
N LYS A 126 -24.13 -1.48 -3.00
CA LYS A 126 -22.73 -1.87 -2.82
C LYS A 126 -21.79 -0.69 -3.02
N GLU A 127 -20.71 -0.70 -2.27
CA GLU A 127 -19.67 0.31 -2.32
C GLU A 127 -18.39 -0.23 -2.93
N TYR A 128 -17.78 0.54 -3.81
CA TYR A 128 -16.57 0.15 -4.52
C TYR A 128 -15.50 1.22 -4.42
N ALA A 129 -14.27 0.79 -4.18
CA ALA A 129 -13.07 1.62 -4.36
C ALA A 129 -12.49 1.41 -5.76
N LEU A 130 -12.21 2.51 -6.44
CA LEU A 130 -11.55 2.58 -7.73
C LEU A 130 -10.13 3.08 -7.50
N VAL A 131 -9.13 2.22 -7.63
CA VAL A 131 -7.74 2.53 -7.29
C VAL A 131 -6.93 2.73 -8.56
N GLY A 132 -6.44 3.95 -8.77
CA GLY A 132 -5.53 4.29 -9.85
C GLY A 132 -4.16 3.67 -9.62
N MET A 133 -3.70 2.83 -10.55
CA MET A 133 -2.42 2.16 -10.53
C MET A 133 -1.58 2.54 -11.75
N SER A 134 -0.26 2.41 -11.66
CA SER A 134 0.61 2.72 -12.80
C SER A 134 0.30 1.90 -14.05
N ASN A 135 -0.27 0.70 -13.92
CA ASN A 135 -0.58 -0.24 -15.00
C ASN A 135 -2.08 -0.38 -15.31
N GLY A 136 -2.95 0.45 -14.69
CA GLY A 136 -4.39 0.40 -14.91
C GLY A 136 -5.19 0.95 -13.73
N THR A 137 -6.46 0.59 -13.65
CA THR A 137 -7.35 0.92 -12.53
C THR A 137 -7.93 -0.34 -11.94
N SER A 138 -7.80 -0.52 -10.63
CA SER A 138 -8.34 -1.65 -9.89
C SER A 138 -9.72 -1.31 -9.33
N PHE A 139 -10.59 -2.32 -9.22
CA PHE A 139 -11.91 -2.23 -8.62
C PHE A 139 -12.02 -3.20 -7.45
N VAL A 140 -12.38 -2.69 -6.29
CA VAL A 140 -12.50 -3.44 -5.04
C VAL A 140 -13.90 -3.20 -4.45
N ASP A 141 -14.64 -4.25 -4.17
CA ASP A 141 -15.89 -4.18 -3.39
C ASP A 141 -15.50 -3.98 -1.92
N ILE A 142 -15.90 -2.85 -1.36
CA ILE A 142 -15.65 -2.44 0.03
C ILE A 142 -16.94 -2.39 0.85
N SER A 143 -18.01 -3.01 0.38
CA SER A 143 -19.31 -3.03 1.06
C SER A 143 -19.23 -3.67 2.45
N ASP A 144 -18.35 -4.65 2.61
CA ASP A 144 -17.88 -5.14 3.90
C ASP A 144 -16.45 -4.61 4.11
N ALA A 145 -16.32 -3.59 4.97
CA ALA A 145 -15.05 -2.91 5.18
C ALA A 145 -13.98 -3.80 5.85
N GLU A 146 -14.38 -4.86 6.55
CA GLU A 146 -13.47 -5.81 7.18
C GLU A 146 -13.02 -6.91 6.19
N ASN A 147 -13.83 -7.16 5.14
CA ASN A 147 -13.58 -8.19 4.13
C ASN A 147 -13.69 -7.64 2.70
N PRO A 148 -12.84 -6.68 2.29
CA PRO A 148 -12.88 -6.15 0.94
C PRO A 148 -12.54 -7.24 -0.09
N VAL A 149 -13.15 -7.14 -1.28
CA VAL A 149 -13.00 -8.14 -2.32
C VAL A 149 -12.50 -7.51 -3.61
N TYR A 150 -11.37 -7.97 -4.13
CA TYR A 150 -10.87 -7.57 -5.43
C TYR A 150 -11.77 -8.11 -6.54
N ILE A 151 -12.37 -7.22 -7.33
CA ILE A 151 -13.29 -7.55 -8.42
C ILE A 151 -12.55 -7.75 -9.73
N GLY A 152 -11.54 -6.94 -10.00
CA GLY A 152 -10.80 -6.97 -11.25
C GLY A 152 -10.16 -5.64 -11.57
N ARG A 153 -9.58 -5.55 -12.76
CA ARG A 153 -8.90 -4.31 -13.20
C ARG A 153 -9.20 -3.97 -14.66
N LEU A 154 -9.17 -2.68 -14.97
CA LEU A 154 -9.09 -2.14 -16.31
C LEU A 154 -7.62 -1.81 -16.62
N PRO A 155 -6.95 -2.48 -17.57
CA PRO A 155 -5.58 -2.18 -17.95
C PRO A 155 -5.42 -0.75 -18.49
N THR A 156 -4.21 -0.19 -18.36
CA THR A 156 -3.89 1.10 -18.97
C THR A 156 -4.07 1.08 -20.49
N GLN A 157 -4.52 2.18 -21.07
CA GLN A 157 -4.72 2.30 -22.52
C GLN A 157 -3.41 2.27 -23.31
N THR A 158 -2.35 2.85 -22.74
CA THR A 158 -1.02 2.89 -23.34
C THR A 158 0.04 2.44 -22.35
N SER A 159 1.20 3.07 -22.29
CA SER A 159 2.27 2.72 -21.36
C SER A 159 1.90 2.97 -19.90
N ASN A 160 2.65 2.35 -18.99
CA ASN A 160 2.51 2.61 -17.56
C ASN A 160 2.88 4.06 -17.23
N SER A 161 2.16 4.64 -16.27
CA SER A 161 2.44 5.95 -15.69
C SER A 161 2.11 5.94 -14.21
N SER A 162 2.92 6.57 -13.39
CA SER A 162 2.64 6.75 -11.96
C SER A 162 1.51 7.75 -11.71
N TRP A 163 1.09 8.50 -12.72
CA TRP A 163 0.05 9.52 -12.63
C TRP A 163 -1.19 9.08 -13.41
N ARG A 164 -2.25 8.85 -12.65
CA ARG A 164 -3.54 8.37 -13.17
C ARG A 164 -4.65 8.88 -12.28
N ASP A 165 -5.56 9.68 -12.85
CA ASP A 165 -6.73 10.20 -12.15
C ASP A 165 -7.99 9.44 -12.52
N VAL A 166 -8.83 9.24 -11.53
CA VAL A 166 -10.13 8.58 -11.65
C VAL A 166 -11.20 9.50 -11.11
N LYS A 167 -12.25 9.73 -11.89
CA LYS A 167 -13.46 10.43 -11.44
C LYS A 167 -14.69 9.63 -11.85
N VAL A 168 -15.74 9.73 -11.05
CA VAL A 168 -17.01 9.06 -11.30
C VAL A 168 -18.08 10.09 -11.55
N TYR A 169 -18.85 9.86 -12.62
CA TYR A 169 -20.08 10.58 -12.87
C TYR A 169 -21.17 9.60 -13.30
N GLN A 170 -22.31 9.65 -12.62
CA GLN A 170 -23.35 8.64 -12.74
C GLN A 170 -22.75 7.25 -12.51
N ASN A 171 -22.96 6.30 -13.41
CA ASN A 171 -22.44 4.93 -13.31
C ASN A 171 -21.18 4.72 -14.16
N HIS A 172 -20.40 5.76 -14.45
CA HIS A 172 -19.21 5.63 -15.28
C HIS A 172 -17.98 6.19 -14.57
N ALA A 173 -16.87 5.46 -14.67
CA ALA A 173 -15.56 5.95 -14.33
C ALA A 173 -14.90 6.60 -15.54
N PHE A 174 -14.35 7.80 -15.36
CA PHE A 174 -13.56 8.53 -16.33
C PHE A 174 -12.12 8.52 -15.84
N ILE A 175 -11.22 7.96 -16.63
CA ILE A 175 -9.85 7.65 -16.22
C ILE A 175 -8.89 8.28 -17.23
N VAL A 176 -8.01 9.13 -16.74
CA VAL A 176 -6.95 9.79 -17.51
C VAL A 176 -5.59 9.39 -16.97
N SER A 177 -4.52 9.66 -17.70
CA SER A 177 -3.15 9.40 -17.28
C SER A 177 -2.18 10.33 -18.01
N GLU A 178 -1.03 10.61 -17.40
CA GLU A 178 0.08 11.31 -18.04
C GLU A 178 0.87 10.46 -19.05
N ALA A 179 0.52 9.19 -19.22
CA ALA A 179 1.12 8.37 -20.28
C ALA A 179 0.82 8.94 -21.66
N GLY A 180 1.82 9.06 -22.50
CA GLY A 180 1.67 9.62 -23.85
C GLY A 180 0.62 8.87 -24.67
N GLY A 181 -0.31 9.61 -25.26
CA GLY A 181 -1.40 9.08 -26.09
C GLY A 181 -2.47 8.31 -25.30
N HIS A 182 -2.51 8.44 -23.97
CA HIS A 182 -3.48 7.72 -23.15
C HIS A 182 -4.92 8.14 -23.43
N GLY A 183 -5.17 9.42 -23.63
CA GLY A 183 -6.54 9.94 -23.75
C GLY A 183 -7.37 9.69 -22.48
N MET A 184 -8.66 9.41 -22.65
CA MET A 184 -9.56 9.12 -21.55
C MET A 184 -10.27 7.78 -21.78
N GLN A 185 -10.07 6.84 -20.85
CA GLN A 185 -10.85 5.61 -20.76
C GLN A 185 -12.17 5.91 -20.04
N VAL A 186 -13.25 5.33 -20.53
CA VAL A 186 -14.55 5.36 -19.86
C VAL A 186 -14.96 3.91 -19.57
N PHE A 187 -15.34 3.64 -18.33
CA PHE A 187 -15.75 2.32 -17.90
C PHE A 187 -17.15 2.37 -17.26
N ASP A 188 -18.05 1.51 -17.73
CA ASP A 188 -19.37 1.36 -17.14
C ASP A 188 -19.26 0.54 -15.85
N LEU A 189 -19.42 1.20 -14.71
CA LEU A 189 -19.29 0.58 -13.39
C LEU A 189 -20.37 -0.46 -13.09
N THR A 190 -21.46 -0.47 -13.85
CA THR A 190 -22.50 -1.51 -13.70
C THR A 190 -22.00 -2.89 -14.09
N GLU A 191 -20.91 -3.01 -14.85
CA GLU A 191 -20.25 -4.27 -15.17
C GLU A 191 -19.70 -4.99 -13.93
N LEU A 192 -19.39 -4.25 -12.84
CA LEU A 192 -18.92 -4.83 -11.57
C LEU A 192 -19.97 -5.74 -10.92
N ARG A 193 -21.25 -5.55 -11.26
CA ARG A 193 -22.35 -6.42 -10.79
C ARG A 193 -22.24 -7.86 -11.27
N ASN A 194 -21.51 -8.10 -12.37
CA ASN A 194 -21.32 -9.43 -12.96
C ASN A 194 -20.29 -10.29 -12.21
N PHE A 195 -19.69 -9.75 -11.14
CA PHE A 195 -18.71 -10.51 -10.36
C PHE A 195 -19.30 -11.79 -9.78
N ASN A 196 -18.65 -12.91 -10.04
CA ASN A 196 -19.08 -14.25 -9.68
C ASN A 196 -18.08 -15.00 -8.77
N GLY A 197 -17.15 -14.28 -8.15
CA GLY A 197 -16.09 -14.86 -7.32
C GLY A 197 -14.75 -15.02 -8.05
N THR A 198 -14.69 -14.72 -9.36
CA THR A 198 -13.44 -14.72 -10.13
C THR A 198 -13.16 -13.33 -10.65
N SER A 199 -11.94 -12.82 -10.43
CA SER A 199 -11.55 -11.47 -10.86
C SER A 199 -11.50 -11.34 -12.39
N PHE A 200 -11.87 -10.16 -12.88
CA PHE A 200 -11.92 -9.85 -14.30
C PHE A 200 -10.75 -8.99 -14.77
N THR A 201 -10.38 -9.13 -16.03
CA THR A 201 -9.68 -8.10 -16.79
C THR A 201 -10.72 -7.42 -17.67
N PHE A 202 -11.06 -6.17 -17.34
CA PHE A 202 -12.10 -5.41 -18.03
C PHE A 202 -11.55 -4.74 -19.30
N SER A 203 -12.47 -4.28 -20.14
CA SER A 203 -12.19 -3.45 -21.31
C SER A 203 -12.92 -2.12 -21.18
N ASN A 204 -12.46 -1.09 -21.91
CA ASN A 204 -13.16 0.20 -21.95
C ASN A 204 -14.58 0.03 -22.48
N SER A 205 -15.57 0.65 -21.85
CA SER A 205 -16.92 0.82 -22.39
C SER A 205 -16.93 1.89 -23.50
N ALA A 206 -16.07 2.91 -23.35
CA ALA A 206 -15.80 3.90 -24.38
C ALA A 206 -14.37 4.46 -24.21
N TYR A 207 -13.87 5.12 -25.27
CA TYR A 207 -12.54 5.73 -25.26
C TYR A 207 -12.57 7.06 -26.02
N TYR A 208 -11.93 8.09 -25.45
CA TYR A 208 -11.80 9.40 -26.07
C TYR A 208 -10.32 9.75 -26.28
N SER A 209 -9.93 9.97 -27.53
CA SER A 209 -8.55 10.28 -27.95
C SER A 209 -8.33 11.73 -28.37
N GLY A 210 -9.25 12.63 -28.01
CA GLY A 210 -9.17 14.05 -28.38
C GLY A 210 -8.06 14.86 -27.70
N PHE A 211 -7.34 14.23 -26.75
CA PHE A 211 -6.11 14.74 -26.13
C PHE A 211 -5.13 13.59 -25.90
N GLY A 212 -3.84 13.92 -25.69
CA GLY A 212 -2.79 12.91 -25.55
C GLY A 212 -2.66 12.36 -24.13
N ASN A 213 -2.63 13.23 -23.15
CA ASN A 213 -2.45 12.92 -21.74
C ASN A 213 -3.09 13.98 -20.86
N ALA A 214 -3.44 13.61 -19.64
CA ALA A 214 -4.01 14.50 -18.63
C ALA A 214 -3.75 13.98 -17.22
N HIS A 215 -3.83 14.90 -16.27
CA HIS A 215 -3.71 14.65 -14.83
C HIS A 215 -4.65 15.62 -14.10
#